data_143558a4b928f0c69c41bcb79ab17404
#
_entry.id   143558a4b928f0c69c41bcb79ab17404
#
_cell.length_a   1.000
_cell.length_b   1.000
_cell.length_c   1.000
_cell.angle_alpha   90.00
_cell.angle_beta   90.00
_cell.angle_gamma   90.00
#
_symmetry.space_group_name_H-M   'P 1'
#
loop_
_entity.id
_entity.type
_entity.pdbx_description
1 polymer ?
#
loop_
_entity_poly.entity_id
_entity_poly.type
_entity_poly.pdbx_seq_one_letter_code
_entity_poly.pdbx_strand_id
1 'polypeptide(L)'
;MALHNRKLSFTTPIVVGFAGILLSFMLIAIFVTLAQQKDFLEDYQDINRNFTHNLAINYTETLLRENDFILGRAAAFFARNDELNRAVNVEPEKGLTTLMQLQNMMPSVSSISLADTEGHYLRAPEVLENEDSRAFDPRTRPWFIKQAEASTFSHYTSPYMDYFTHHPTITIFKPIITPEGKLKGSLAFHLDLTSMGFALRQMVAPVQGEFFVVQRDGKVVLHSDPGALFKPFVRDELMDKMTSGEGQLYDPGSDTWYYYYSFTNPDWFVIFRVDNATLVNLTRHETNLVIGGFTLAAIIIILFGLYLRHASRTVLMNIINAIKTGDVKRAPRLEAMLSKAIETNKQRELSYVRQATIDALTGCKNRRAFDSDIAALMNDHQPFALALVDIDNFKSINDTWGHLNGDIVLRNVAREGLQVLQPLEISLYRYGGEEFAVVFPAEHIDNARTLLETWRVNVERRTWREDGLTVTFSAGLGEWNMEPLDKLVVSVDEALYKAKQQGKNRILRA
;
A
#
# COMPACT_ATOMS: atom_id res chain seq x y z
N MET A 1 47.32 10.96 57.45
CA MET A 1 46.73 10.92 56.10
C MET A 1 45.71 9.79 56.11
N ALA A 2 44.44 10.11 56.40
CA ALA A 2 43.35 9.12 56.66
C ALA A 2 42.72 8.71 55.34
N LEU A 3 42.94 7.52 54.86
CA LEU A 3 42.26 6.89 53.77
C LEU A 3 40.79 6.61 54.23
N HIS A 4 39.90 7.38 53.69
CA HIS A 4 38.46 7.26 53.92
C HIS A 4 37.98 5.98 53.21
N ASN A 5 37.91 4.86 53.95
CA ASN A 5 37.29 3.61 53.49
C ASN A 5 35.80 3.84 53.28
N ARG A 6 35.41 4.23 52.08
CA ARG A 6 34.00 4.21 51.62
C ARG A 6 33.56 2.72 51.62
N LYS A 7 32.90 2.27 52.68
CA LYS A 7 32.17 0.99 52.68
C LYS A 7 31.14 1.08 51.51
N LEU A 8 31.46 0.48 50.38
CA LEU A 8 30.51 0.26 49.29
C LEU A 8 29.30 -0.48 49.87
N SER A 9 28.17 0.20 49.95
CA SER A 9 26.89 -0.43 50.35
C SER A 9 26.60 -1.61 49.41
N PHE A 10 26.18 -2.74 49.94
CA PHE A 10 25.80 -3.93 49.15
C PHE A 10 24.79 -3.64 48.07
N THR A 11 24.03 -2.55 48.18
CA THR A 11 23.05 -2.08 47.16
C THR A 11 23.71 -1.27 46.04
N THR A 12 24.97 -0.84 46.16
CA THR A 12 25.66 -0.02 45.14
C THR A 12 25.79 -0.76 43.81
N PRO A 13 26.23 -2.02 43.72
CA PRO A 13 26.30 -2.74 42.46
C PRO A 13 24.94 -2.90 41.77
N ILE A 14 23.89 -3.11 42.54
CA ILE A 14 22.52 -3.22 42.03
C ILE A 14 22.09 -1.90 41.38
N VAL A 15 22.33 -0.77 42.06
CA VAL A 15 22.00 0.56 41.53
C VAL A 15 22.82 0.89 40.29
N VAL A 16 24.12 0.56 40.30
CA VAL A 16 24.99 0.77 39.14
C VAL A 16 24.52 -0.10 37.93
N GLY A 17 24.19 -1.36 38.18
CA GLY A 17 23.66 -2.26 37.14
C GLY A 17 22.37 -1.74 36.52
N PHE A 18 21.40 -1.31 37.35
CA PHE A 18 20.15 -0.71 36.85
C PHE A 18 20.38 0.61 36.13
N ALA A 19 21.30 1.46 36.59
CA ALA A 19 21.65 2.69 35.89
C ALA A 19 22.25 2.40 34.51
N GLY A 20 23.10 1.35 34.41
CA GLY A 20 23.64 0.88 33.12
C GLY A 20 22.56 0.36 32.18
N ILE A 21 21.64 -0.45 32.68
CA ILE A 21 20.48 -0.94 31.89
C ILE A 21 19.61 0.22 31.41
N LEU A 22 19.31 1.17 32.30
CA LEU A 22 18.49 2.32 31.93
C LEU A 22 19.18 3.20 30.91
N LEU A 23 20.48 3.43 31.03
CA LEU A 23 21.25 4.19 30.05
C LEU A 23 21.27 3.50 28.69
N SER A 24 21.53 2.19 28.66
CA SER A 24 21.49 1.41 27.41
C SER A 24 20.11 1.44 26.77
N PHE A 25 19.06 1.30 27.58
CA PHE A 25 17.67 1.40 27.12
C PHE A 25 17.35 2.78 26.53
N MET A 26 17.81 3.86 27.18
CA MET A 26 17.64 5.22 26.64
C MET A 26 18.37 5.44 25.31
N LEU A 27 19.60 4.92 25.17
CA LEU A 27 20.35 5.00 23.92
C LEU A 27 19.63 4.24 22.79
N ILE A 28 19.13 3.04 23.08
CA ILE A 28 18.35 2.26 22.12
C ILE A 28 17.06 3.01 21.77
N ALA A 29 16.36 3.57 22.77
CA ALA A 29 15.13 4.33 22.52
C ALA A 29 15.37 5.55 21.60
N ILE A 30 16.44 6.30 21.84
CA ILE A 30 16.82 7.43 21.00
C ILE A 30 17.13 6.95 19.58
N PHE A 31 17.95 5.91 19.45
CA PHE A 31 18.34 5.37 18.15
C PHE A 31 17.10 4.88 17.34
N VAL A 32 16.23 4.09 17.99
CA VAL A 32 15.01 3.58 17.36
C VAL A 32 14.07 4.71 16.97
N THR A 33 13.90 5.73 17.86
CA THR A 33 13.04 6.87 17.56
C THR A 33 13.55 7.67 16.35
N LEU A 34 14.86 7.92 16.27
CA LEU A 34 15.47 8.62 15.15
C LEU A 34 15.38 7.82 13.85
N ALA A 35 15.62 6.51 13.90
CA ALA A 35 15.50 5.63 12.75
C ALA A 35 14.04 5.59 12.24
N GLN A 36 13.07 5.38 13.12
CA GLN A 36 11.67 5.36 12.75
C GLN A 36 11.17 6.71 12.22
N GLN A 37 11.63 7.83 12.80
CA GLN A 37 11.26 9.15 12.28
C GLN A 37 11.72 9.33 10.83
N LYS A 38 12.92 8.82 10.50
CA LYS A 38 13.43 8.84 9.13
C LYS A 38 12.60 7.94 8.21
N ASP A 39 12.33 6.72 8.63
CA ASP A 39 11.54 5.75 7.86
C ASP A 39 10.13 6.28 7.59
N PHE A 40 9.44 6.84 8.60
CA PHE A 40 8.13 7.45 8.42
C PHE A 40 8.15 8.63 7.41
N LEU A 41 9.20 9.46 7.46
CA LEU A 41 9.33 10.55 6.50
C LEU A 41 9.55 10.02 5.07
N GLU A 42 10.38 9.00 4.90
CA GLU A 42 10.63 8.35 3.60
C GLU A 42 9.33 7.70 3.08
N ASP A 43 8.56 7.01 3.92
CA ASP A 43 7.27 6.43 3.54
C ASP A 43 6.28 7.49 3.03
N TYR A 44 6.13 8.61 3.75
CA TYR A 44 5.27 9.71 3.30
C TYR A 44 5.78 10.36 2.01
N GLN A 45 7.08 10.46 1.82
CA GLN A 45 7.66 10.95 0.56
C GLN A 45 7.35 10.02 -0.61
N ASP A 46 7.46 8.71 -0.40
CA ASP A 46 7.14 7.70 -1.41
C ASP A 46 5.63 7.69 -1.75
N ILE A 47 4.77 7.81 -0.74
CA ILE A 47 3.32 7.91 -0.93
C ILE A 47 2.98 9.15 -1.78
N ASN A 48 3.57 10.30 -1.47
CA ASN A 48 3.31 11.54 -2.21
C ASN A 48 3.86 11.49 -3.65
N ARG A 49 5.04 10.90 -3.84
CA ARG A 49 5.61 10.67 -5.17
C ARG A 49 4.73 9.75 -6.01
N ASN A 50 4.29 8.61 -5.44
CA ASN A 50 3.39 7.68 -6.11
C ASN A 50 2.03 8.31 -6.42
N PHE A 51 1.50 9.14 -5.53
CA PHE A 51 0.27 9.91 -5.79
C PHE A 51 0.45 10.85 -6.97
N THR A 52 1.57 11.60 -7.02
CA THR A 52 1.89 12.51 -8.12
C THR A 52 2.04 11.77 -9.44
N HIS A 53 2.75 10.64 -9.43
CA HIS A 53 2.89 9.75 -10.58
C HIS A 53 1.53 9.27 -11.09
N ASN A 54 0.69 8.74 -10.20
CA ASN A 54 -0.64 8.26 -10.56
C ASN A 54 -1.54 9.37 -11.10
N LEU A 55 -1.46 10.56 -10.53
CA LEU A 55 -2.18 11.73 -11.02
C LEU A 55 -1.71 12.12 -12.42
N ALA A 56 -0.41 12.10 -12.65
CA ALA A 56 0.15 12.40 -13.96
C ALA A 56 -0.29 11.37 -15.02
N ILE A 57 -0.13 10.09 -14.76
CA ILE A 57 -0.39 9.02 -15.73
C ILE A 57 -1.89 8.77 -15.92
N ASN A 58 -2.62 8.54 -14.81
CA ASN A 58 -4.01 8.08 -14.90
C ASN A 58 -5.01 9.20 -15.20
N TYR A 59 -4.68 10.45 -14.89
CA TYR A 59 -5.55 11.58 -15.17
C TYR A 59 -5.00 12.43 -16.32
N THR A 60 -3.84 13.04 -16.16
CA THR A 60 -3.34 14.02 -17.12
C THR A 60 -2.92 13.38 -18.44
N GLU A 61 -2.10 12.33 -18.41
CA GLU A 61 -1.64 11.66 -19.64
C GLU A 61 -2.80 10.98 -20.37
N THR A 62 -3.69 10.32 -19.65
CA THR A 62 -4.85 9.64 -20.26
C THR A 62 -5.72 10.65 -21.00
N LEU A 63 -6.02 11.78 -20.36
CA LEU A 63 -6.80 12.85 -20.97
C LEU A 63 -6.12 13.42 -22.21
N LEU A 64 -4.82 13.67 -22.16
CA LEU A 64 -4.05 14.18 -23.30
C LEU A 64 -4.00 13.17 -24.45
N ARG A 65 -3.72 11.91 -24.14
CA ARG A 65 -3.58 10.81 -25.12
C ARG A 65 -4.90 10.46 -25.83
N GLU A 66 -6.00 10.43 -25.08
CA GLU A 66 -7.32 10.18 -25.68
C GLU A 66 -7.70 11.28 -26.65
N ASN A 67 -7.52 12.54 -26.25
CA ASN A 67 -7.81 13.68 -27.12
C ASN A 67 -6.86 13.73 -28.33
N ASP A 68 -5.57 13.45 -28.16
CA ASP A 68 -4.59 13.39 -29.25
C ASP A 68 -4.94 12.32 -30.29
N PHE A 69 -5.31 11.12 -29.84
CA PHE A 69 -5.69 10.02 -30.71
C PHE A 69 -6.91 10.36 -31.56
N ILE A 70 -7.96 10.92 -30.96
CA ILE A 70 -9.19 11.28 -31.66
C ILE A 70 -8.93 12.47 -32.60
N LEU A 71 -8.18 13.48 -32.14
CA LEU A 71 -7.79 14.65 -32.97
C LEU A 71 -7.01 14.19 -34.20
N GLY A 72 -6.08 13.25 -34.05
CA GLY A 72 -5.30 12.71 -35.15
C GLY A 72 -6.16 12.02 -36.20
N ARG A 73 -7.14 11.23 -35.79
CA ARG A 73 -8.08 10.57 -36.71
C ARG A 73 -9.02 11.55 -37.39
N ALA A 74 -9.53 12.53 -36.65
CA ALA A 74 -10.40 13.55 -37.20
C ALA A 74 -9.65 14.48 -38.20
N ALA A 75 -8.43 14.90 -37.89
CA ALA A 75 -7.60 15.66 -38.81
C ALA A 75 -7.30 14.87 -40.10
N ALA A 76 -7.01 13.58 -40.00
CA ALA A 76 -6.81 12.70 -41.14
C ALA A 76 -8.10 12.52 -42.02
N PHE A 77 -9.27 12.53 -41.38
CA PHE A 77 -10.54 12.52 -42.10
C PHE A 77 -10.72 13.80 -42.95
N PHE A 78 -10.56 14.98 -42.33
CA PHE A 78 -10.68 16.25 -43.02
C PHE A 78 -9.56 16.51 -44.04
N ALA A 79 -8.45 15.81 -43.98
CA ALA A 79 -7.36 15.89 -44.96
C ALA A 79 -7.68 15.20 -46.30
N ARG A 80 -8.66 14.30 -46.34
CA ARG A 80 -8.97 13.46 -47.49
C ARG A 80 -10.15 14.02 -48.30
N ASN A 81 -10.19 13.75 -49.60
CA ASN A 81 -11.33 13.95 -50.48
C ASN A 81 -11.97 15.37 -50.42
N ASP A 82 -11.16 16.38 -50.09
CA ASP A 82 -11.62 17.77 -49.91
C ASP A 82 -12.70 17.94 -48.81
N GLU A 83 -12.72 17.01 -47.82
CA GLU A 83 -13.72 17.02 -46.72
C GLU A 83 -13.68 18.31 -45.92
N LEU A 84 -12.49 18.90 -45.70
CA LEU A 84 -12.38 20.20 -45.03
C LEU A 84 -13.17 21.29 -45.80
N ASN A 85 -12.90 21.46 -47.07
CA ASN A 85 -13.60 22.46 -47.90
C ASN A 85 -15.11 22.18 -47.98
N ARG A 86 -15.47 20.89 -48.12
CA ARG A 86 -16.87 20.49 -48.07
C ARG A 86 -17.53 20.89 -46.76
N ALA A 87 -16.89 20.60 -45.62
CA ALA A 87 -17.43 20.90 -44.30
C ALA A 87 -17.55 22.40 -44.04
N VAL A 88 -16.55 23.20 -44.46
CA VAL A 88 -16.49 24.61 -44.06
C VAL A 88 -17.20 25.52 -45.10
N ASN A 89 -17.13 25.20 -46.39
CA ASN A 89 -17.58 26.10 -47.45
C ASN A 89 -18.80 25.58 -48.22
N VAL A 90 -18.91 24.26 -48.45
CA VAL A 90 -19.95 23.70 -49.34
C VAL A 90 -21.21 23.29 -48.59
N GLU A 91 -21.03 22.58 -47.48
CA GLU A 91 -22.14 22.04 -46.66
C GLU A 91 -21.88 22.33 -45.15
N PRO A 92 -21.84 23.60 -44.73
CA PRO A 92 -21.45 23.97 -43.36
C PRO A 92 -22.37 23.38 -42.28
N GLU A 93 -23.65 23.20 -42.56
CA GLU A 93 -24.60 22.57 -41.64
C GLU A 93 -24.24 21.09 -41.33
N LYS A 94 -23.80 20.35 -42.36
CA LYS A 94 -23.34 18.99 -42.20
C LYS A 94 -21.99 18.94 -41.50
N GLY A 95 -21.10 19.88 -41.84
CA GLY A 95 -19.82 20.06 -41.14
C GLY A 95 -20.02 20.30 -39.64
N LEU A 96 -20.91 21.24 -39.31
CA LEU A 96 -21.27 21.55 -37.93
C LEU A 96 -21.86 20.32 -37.18
N THR A 97 -22.79 19.61 -37.84
CA THR A 97 -23.37 18.38 -37.29
C THR A 97 -22.28 17.32 -36.96
N THR A 98 -21.32 17.17 -37.89
CA THR A 98 -20.18 16.24 -37.69
C THR A 98 -19.32 16.66 -36.50
N LEU A 99 -19.02 17.96 -36.37
CA LEU A 99 -18.25 18.46 -35.21
C LEU A 99 -19.03 18.32 -33.89
N MET A 100 -20.35 18.58 -33.90
CA MET A 100 -21.21 18.38 -32.71
C MET A 100 -21.27 16.91 -32.29
N GLN A 101 -21.38 15.98 -33.22
CA GLN A 101 -21.33 14.55 -32.91
C GLN A 101 -19.97 14.16 -32.29
N LEU A 102 -18.88 14.65 -32.86
CA LEU A 102 -17.56 14.42 -32.38
C LEU A 102 -17.38 14.99 -30.93
N GLN A 103 -17.83 16.24 -30.73
CA GLN A 103 -17.74 16.90 -29.42
C GLN A 103 -18.58 16.18 -28.33
N ASN A 104 -19.78 15.70 -28.68
CA ASN A 104 -20.63 14.93 -27.76
C ASN A 104 -20.02 13.60 -27.35
N MET A 105 -19.08 13.04 -28.11
CA MET A 105 -18.34 11.82 -27.75
C MET A 105 -17.15 12.11 -26.86
N MET A 106 -16.83 13.38 -26.59
CA MET A 106 -15.60 13.81 -25.87
C MET A 106 -15.95 14.73 -24.70
N PRO A 107 -16.27 14.19 -23.52
CA PRO A 107 -16.71 14.97 -22.36
C PRO A 107 -15.70 16.01 -21.87
N SER A 108 -14.40 15.79 -22.14
CA SER A 108 -13.32 16.70 -21.78
C SER A 108 -13.17 17.91 -22.70
N VAL A 109 -13.78 17.86 -23.90
CA VAL A 109 -13.66 18.89 -24.91
C VAL A 109 -14.87 19.83 -24.85
N SER A 110 -14.63 21.07 -24.47
CA SER A 110 -15.67 22.08 -24.33
C SER A 110 -16.18 22.58 -25.70
N SER A 111 -15.29 22.63 -26.68
CA SER A 111 -15.65 23.00 -28.06
C SER A 111 -14.60 22.51 -29.06
N ILE A 112 -15.03 22.36 -30.32
CA ILE A 112 -14.16 21.97 -31.42
C ILE A 112 -14.22 23.09 -32.48
N SER A 113 -13.05 23.50 -32.98
CA SER A 113 -12.92 24.47 -34.07
C SER A 113 -12.22 23.81 -35.25
N LEU A 114 -12.78 24.04 -36.43
CA LEU A 114 -12.27 23.59 -37.72
C LEU A 114 -12.11 24.83 -38.63
N ALA A 115 -10.93 25.09 -39.12
CA ALA A 115 -10.67 26.29 -39.96
C ALA A 115 -9.81 25.95 -41.18
N ASP A 116 -10.07 26.59 -42.29
CA ASP A 116 -9.23 26.52 -43.49
C ASP A 116 -8.18 27.65 -43.56
N THR A 117 -7.30 27.59 -44.54
CA THR A 117 -6.26 28.60 -44.73
C THR A 117 -6.80 29.95 -45.24
N GLU A 118 -8.03 30.03 -45.73
CA GLU A 118 -8.67 31.23 -46.21
C GLU A 118 -9.36 32.02 -45.09
N GLY A 119 -9.59 31.37 -43.94
CA GLY A 119 -10.17 31.99 -42.75
C GLY A 119 -11.64 31.61 -42.52
N HIS A 120 -12.20 30.72 -43.35
CA HIS A 120 -13.50 30.15 -43.02
C HIS A 120 -13.39 29.16 -41.90
N TYR A 121 -14.38 29.12 -41.01
CA TYR A 121 -14.34 28.25 -39.87
C TYR A 121 -15.72 27.75 -39.44
N LEU A 122 -15.70 26.64 -38.73
CA LEU A 122 -16.82 26.08 -37.99
C LEU A 122 -16.42 25.85 -36.53
N ARG A 123 -17.38 25.99 -35.65
CA ARG A 123 -17.21 25.70 -34.23
C ARG A 123 -18.42 24.92 -33.70
N ALA A 124 -18.15 23.88 -32.96
CA ALA A 124 -19.16 23.15 -32.21
C ALA A 124 -18.86 23.27 -30.69
N PRO A 125 -19.80 23.64 -29.78
CA PRO A 125 -21.15 24.12 -30.14
C PRO A 125 -21.12 25.41 -30.97
N GLU A 126 -22.16 25.63 -31.78
CA GLU A 126 -22.31 26.83 -32.61
C GLU A 126 -22.41 28.08 -31.72
N VAL A 127 -21.73 29.12 -32.14
CA VAL A 127 -21.79 30.42 -31.47
C VAL A 127 -22.85 31.28 -32.15
N LEU A 128 -23.72 31.89 -31.36
CA LEU A 128 -24.69 32.82 -31.89
C LEU A 128 -24.01 34.00 -32.64
N GLU A 129 -24.50 34.35 -33.82
CA GLU A 129 -23.97 35.47 -34.53
C GLU A 129 -24.14 36.78 -33.74
N ASN A 130 -23.04 37.43 -33.46
CA ASN A 130 -22.95 38.75 -32.88
C ASN A 130 -21.82 39.54 -33.55
N GLU A 131 -21.59 40.80 -33.14
CA GLU A 131 -20.50 41.60 -33.72
C GLU A 131 -19.13 40.95 -33.53
N ASP A 132 -18.90 40.30 -32.40
CA ASP A 132 -17.65 39.61 -32.10
C ASP A 132 -17.44 38.40 -33.02
N SER A 133 -18.49 37.62 -33.32
CA SER A 133 -18.37 36.46 -34.21
C SER A 133 -18.06 36.88 -35.65
N ARG A 134 -18.52 38.03 -36.09
CA ARG A 134 -18.22 38.57 -37.43
C ARG A 134 -16.80 39.11 -37.57
N ALA A 135 -16.21 39.59 -36.46
CA ALA A 135 -14.84 40.08 -36.41
C ALA A 135 -13.78 38.98 -36.18
N PHE A 136 -14.22 37.75 -35.95
CA PHE A 136 -13.33 36.63 -35.60
C PHE A 136 -12.57 36.11 -36.83
N ASP A 137 -11.24 36.15 -36.75
CA ASP A 137 -10.36 35.49 -37.72
C ASP A 137 -9.61 34.32 -37.04
N PRO A 138 -9.91 33.05 -37.41
CA PRO A 138 -9.28 31.89 -36.83
C PRO A 138 -7.78 31.87 -37.04
N ARG A 139 -7.25 32.51 -38.10
CA ARG A 139 -5.82 32.54 -38.44
C ARG A 139 -4.99 33.38 -37.46
N THR A 140 -5.64 34.19 -36.63
CA THR A 140 -5.01 34.98 -35.59
C THR A 140 -4.92 34.23 -34.26
N ARG A 141 -5.54 33.10 -34.17
CA ARG A 141 -5.64 32.33 -32.92
C ARG A 141 -4.39 31.48 -32.65
N PRO A 142 -4.04 31.22 -31.40
CA PRO A 142 -2.84 30.46 -31.03
C PRO A 142 -2.87 29.02 -31.51
N TRP A 143 -4.00 28.46 -31.81
CA TRP A 143 -4.19 27.10 -32.31
C TRP A 143 -4.16 26.98 -33.84
N PHE A 144 -3.97 28.05 -34.58
CA PHE A 144 -3.91 28.03 -36.04
C PHE A 144 -2.46 28.02 -36.55
N ILE A 145 -2.10 26.98 -37.29
CA ILE A 145 -0.75 26.83 -37.88
C ILE A 145 -0.73 27.56 -39.24
N LYS A 146 0.18 28.52 -39.40
CA LYS A 146 0.34 29.33 -40.62
C LYS A 146 1.27 28.68 -41.65
N GLN A 147 2.11 27.76 -41.27
CA GLN A 147 3.04 27.06 -42.16
C GLN A 147 2.93 25.56 -41.95
N ALA A 148 3.10 24.79 -43.02
CA ALA A 148 3.17 23.34 -42.95
C ALA A 148 4.52 22.91 -42.34
N GLU A 149 4.69 23.09 -41.07
CA GLU A 149 5.64 22.28 -40.36
C GLU A 149 5.08 20.85 -40.35
N ALA A 150 5.78 19.95 -41.01
CA ALA A 150 5.38 18.55 -41.15
C ALA A 150 5.49 17.83 -39.78
N SER A 151 4.77 18.32 -38.78
CA SER A 151 4.68 17.68 -37.46
C SER A 151 3.58 16.64 -37.53
N THR A 152 3.95 15.40 -37.34
CA THR A 152 3.02 14.29 -37.12
C THR A 152 2.38 14.34 -35.74
N PHE A 153 2.91 15.17 -34.84
CA PHE A 153 2.44 15.33 -33.48
C PHE A 153 1.35 16.41 -33.37
N SER A 154 0.52 16.27 -32.34
CA SER A 154 -0.39 17.32 -31.96
C SER A 154 0.35 18.42 -31.19
N HIS A 155 -0.13 19.62 -31.31
CA HIS A 155 0.38 20.81 -30.65
C HIS A 155 -0.53 21.24 -29.51
N TYR A 156 0.02 21.91 -28.55
CA TYR A 156 -0.71 22.44 -27.40
C TYR A 156 -0.44 23.94 -27.29
N THR A 157 -1.51 24.71 -27.05
CA THR A 157 -1.32 26.14 -26.76
C THR A 157 -0.87 26.33 -25.31
N SER A 158 -0.23 27.45 -25.03
CA SER A 158 -0.26 27.96 -23.65
C SER A 158 -1.72 28.26 -23.26
N PRO A 159 -2.07 28.27 -21.95
CA PRO A 159 -3.39 28.70 -21.51
C PRO A 159 -3.74 30.11 -22.02
N TYR A 160 -4.97 30.30 -22.47
CA TYR A 160 -5.49 31.59 -22.96
C TYR A 160 -6.98 31.72 -22.66
N MET A 161 -7.51 32.94 -22.79
CA MET A 161 -8.95 33.16 -22.67
C MET A 161 -9.61 32.86 -24.03
N ASP A 162 -10.56 31.92 -24.03
CA ASP A 162 -11.32 31.62 -25.25
C ASP A 162 -12.08 32.85 -25.73
N TYR A 163 -12.07 33.07 -27.02
CA TYR A 163 -12.62 34.30 -27.62
C TYR A 163 -14.13 34.44 -27.42
N PHE A 164 -14.86 33.34 -27.45
CA PHE A 164 -16.31 33.33 -27.39
C PHE A 164 -16.86 33.10 -25.98
N THR A 165 -16.26 32.18 -25.26
CA THR A 165 -16.76 31.82 -23.93
C THR A 165 -16.16 32.65 -22.81
N HIS A 166 -15.04 33.33 -23.09
CA HIS A 166 -14.21 34.05 -22.11
C HIS A 166 -13.79 33.15 -20.93
N HIS A 167 -13.76 31.83 -21.16
CA HIS A 167 -13.24 30.88 -20.16
C HIS A 167 -11.75 30.62 -20.40
N PRO A 168 -11.00 30.40 -19.30
CA PRO A 168 -9.62 29.92 -19.39
C PRO A 168 -9.57 28.59 -20.14
N THR A 169 -8.83 28.54 -21.22
CA THR A 169 -8.84 27.41 -22.14
C THR A 169 -7.42 27.05 -22.55
N ILE A 170 -7.19 25.76 -22.73
CA ILE A 170 -6.05 25.22 -23.44
C ILE A 170 -6.56 24.51 -24.68
N THR A 171 -5.79 24.51 -25.74
CA THR A 171 -6.21 23.89 -27.00
C THR A 171 -5.19 22.89 -27.48
N ILE A 172 -5.66 21.68 -27.76
CA ILE A 172 -4.93 20.65 -28.49
C ILE A 172 -5.31 20.81 -29.95
N PHE A 173 -4.34 20.97 -30.85
CA PHE A 173 -4.63 21.22 -32.24
C PHE A 173 -3.66 20.50 -33.17
N LYS A 174 -4.11 20.25 -34.39
CA LYS A 174 -3.35 19.57 -35.42
C LYS A 174 -3.58 20.22 -36.77
N PRO A 175 -2.53 20.40 -37.57
CA PRO A 175 -2.69 20.86 -38.97
C PRO A 175 -3.39 19.78 -39.78
N ILE A 176 -4.24 20.22 -40.69
CA ILE A 176 -4.86 19.36 -41.70
C ILE A 176 -3.98 19.45 -42.95
N ILE A 177 -3.21 18.38 -43.17
CA ILE A 177 -2.23 18.30 -44.25
C ILE A 177 -2.66 17.20 -45.20
N THR A 178 -2.75 17.51 -46.50
CA THR A 178 -3.08 16.52 -47.52
C THR A 178 -1.96 15.47 -47.66
N PRO A 179 -2.23 14.31 -48.30
CA PRO A 179 -1.20 13.31 -48.57
C PRO A 179 0.01 13.84 -49.35
N GLU A 180 -0.20 14.92 -50.14
CA GLU A 180 0.83 15.59 -50.93
C GLU A 180 1.62 16.63 -50.11
N GLY A 181 1.35 16.75 -48.80
CA GLY A 181 2.06 17.66 -47.91
C GLY A 181 1.54 19.11 -47.90
N LYS A 182 0.40 19.40 -48.52
CA LYS A 182 -0.17 20.76 -48.56
C LYS A 182 -1.00 21.04 -47.30
N LEU A 183 -0.71 22.15 -46.62
CA LEU A 183 -1.53 22.62 -45.49
C LEU A 183 -2.88 23.12 -46.03
N LYS A 184 -3.98 22.62 -45.50
CA LYS A 184 -5.35 23.01 -45.82
C LYS A 184 -6.03 23.78 -44.69
N GLY A 185 -5.62 23.58 -43.44
CA GLY A 185 -6.24 24.24 -42.30
C GLY A 185 -5.79 23.65 -40.99
N SER A 186 -6.56 23.90 -39.93
CA SER A 186 -6.32 23.38 -38.56
C SER A 186 -7.62 22.84 -37.96
N LEU A 187 -7.47 21.75 -37.22
CA LEU A 187 -8.51 21.23 -36.32
C LEU A 187 -8.04 21.42 -34.88
N ALA A 188 -8.92 21.91 -34.03
CA ALA A 188 -8.60 22.29 -32.66
C ALA A 188 -9.67 21.81 -31.68
N PHE A 189 -9.25 21.19 -30.59
CA PHE A 189 -10.06 20.77 -29.45
C PHE A 189 -9.78 21.68 -28.26
N HIS A 190 -10.79 22.40 -27.80
CA HIS A 190 -10.68 23.34 -26.71
C HIS A 190 -11.08 22.66 -25.38
N LEU A 191 -10.21 22.71 -24.37
CA LEU A 191 -10.40 22.17 -23.05
C LEU A 191 -10.60 23.32 -22.06
N ASP A 192 -11.74 23.36 -21.39
CA ASP A 192 -12.03 24.37 -20.37
C ASP A 192 -11.29 24.03 -19.08
N LEU A 193 -10.34 24.88 -18.72
CA LEU A 193 -9.50 24.69 -17.53
C LEU A 193 -10.28 24.84 -16.22
N THR A 194 -11.41 25.56 -16.23
CA THR A 194 -12.27 25.70 -15.05
C THR A 194 -12.94 24.37 -14.72
N SER A 195 -13.49 23.70 -15.72
CA SER A 195 -14.12 22.39 -15.58
C SER A 195 -13.12 21.32 -15.19
N MET A 196 -11.93 21.33 -15.78
CA MET A 196 -10.83 20.43 -15.41
C MET A 196 -10.36 20.66 -13.96
N GLY A 197 -10.24 21.92 -13.54
CA GLY A 197 -9.90 22.30 -12.17
C GLY A 197 -10.94 21.84 -11.15
N PHE A 198 -12.22 21.80 -11.55
CA PHE A 198 -13.27 21.23 -10.70
C PHE A 198 -13.10 19.74 -10.45
N ALA A 199 -12.71 18.97 -11.45
CA ALA A 199 -12.40 17.55 -11.29
C ALA A 199 -11.21 17.33 -10.34
N LEU A 200 -10.20 18.19 -10.43
CA LEU A 200 -9.06 18.15 -9.49
C LEU A 200 -9.49 18.34 -8.03
N ARG A 201 -10.43 19.24 -7.74
CA ARG A 201 -10.93 19.48 -6.38
C ARG A 201 -11.57 18.27 -5.71
N GLN A 202 -12.06 17.32 -6.50
CA GLN A 202 -12.70 16.10 -5.97
C GLN A 202 -11.69 14.98 -5.70
N MET A 203 -10.44 15.14 -6.08
CA MET A 203 -9.41 14.14 -5.83
C MET A 203 -8.97 14.19 -4.38
N VAL A 204 -8.85 13.01 -3.79
CA VAL A 204 -8.41 12.85 -2.39
C VAL A 204 -6.90 12.65 -2.38
N ALA A 205 -6.18 13.67 -1.89
CA ALA A 205 -4.75 13.57 -1.70
C ALA A 205 -4.42 12.74 -0.43
N PRO A 206 -3.29 12.04 -0.40
CA PRO A 206 -2.88 11.23 0.75
C PRO A 206 -2.56 12.06 1.98
N VAL A 207 -2.09 13.28 1.78
CA VAL A 207 -1.80 14.27 2.82
C VAL A 207 -2.36 15.64 2.41
N GLN A 208 -2.52 16.54 3.37
CA GLN A 208 -2.93 17.91 3.07
C GLN A 208 -1.84 18.59 2.23
N GLY A 209 -2.20 18.97 1.01
CA GLY A 209 -1.32 19.57 0.03
C GLY A 209 -2.10 20.13 -1.14
N GLU A 210 -1.39 20.68 -2.09
CA GLU A 210 -1.96 21.34 -3.27
C GLU A 210 -1.35 20.73 -4.52
N PHE A 211 -2.17 20.32 -5.47
CA PHE A 211 -1.68 19.78 -6.73
C PHE A 211 -2.17 20.62 -7.91
N PHE A 212 -1.28 20.77 -8.87
CA PHE A 212 -1.47 21.63 -10.03
C PHE A 212 -0.56 21.20 -11.17
N VAL A 213 -0.84 21.72 -12.36
CA VAL A 213 -0.01 21.51 -13.54
C VAL A 213 0.56 22.85 -13.99
N VAL A 214 1.85 22.88 -14.27
CA VAL A 214 2.56 24.07 -14.77
C VAL A 214 3.28 23.76 -16.07
N GLN A 215 3.51 24.81 -16.86
CA GLN A 215 4.45 24.77 -17.97
C GLN A 215 5.89 24.91 -17.50
N ARG A 216 6.83 24.71 -18.41
CA ARG A 216 8.27 24.85 -18.15
C ARG A 216 8.67 26.22 -17.59
N ASP A 217 7.90 27.28 -17.91
CA ASP A 217 8.08 28.63 -17.36
C ASP A 217 7.44 28.84 -15.98
N GLY A 218 7.00 27.78 -15.32
CA GLY A 218 6.38 27.82 -13.99
C GLY A 218 4.95 28.38 -13.94
N LYS A 219 4.37 28.75 -15.08
CA LYS A 219 2.99 29.26 -15.11
C LYS A 219 1.97 28.13 -15.01
N VAL A 220 0.93 28.39 -14.24
CA VAL A 220 -0.15 27.43 -14.01
C VAL A 220 -0.97 27.19 -15.26
N VAL A 221 -1.06 25.92 -15.66
CA VAL A 221 -1.93 25.40 -16.72
C VAL A 221 -3.25 24.91 -16.10
N LEU A 222 -3.18 24.20 -14.98
CA LEU A 222 -4.33 23.58 -14.34
C LEU A 222 -4.20 23.66 -12.84
N HIS A 223 -5.27 24.12 -12.17
CA HIS A 223 -5.32 24.30 -10.74
C HIS A 223 -6.75 24.14 -10.22
N SER A 224 -6.90 23.73 -8.98
CA SER A 224 -8.21 23.67 -8.32
C SER A 224 -8.83 25.06 -8.09
N ASP A 225 -8.01 26.10 -7.87
CA ASP A 225 -8.43 27.49 -7.81
C ASP A 225 -8.25 28.17 -9.19
N PRO A 226 -9.34 28.58 -9.88
CA PRO A 226 -9.23 29.30 -11.14
C PRO A 226 -8.43 30.62 -11.06
N GLY A 227 -8.37 31.23 -9.87
CA GLY A 227 -7.60 32.45 -9.66
C GLY A 227 -6.08 32.29 -9.73
N ALA A 228 -5.57 31.06 -9.70
CA ALA A 228 -4.16 30.74 -9.86
C ALA A 228 -3.74 30.60 -11.34
N LEU A 229 -4.68 30.40 -12.26
CA LEU A 229 -4.39 30.22 -13.69
C LEU A 229 -3.62 31.41 -14.27
N PHE A 230 -2.72 31.14 -15.21
CA PHE A 230 -1.85 32.10 -15.92
C PHE A 230 -0.77 32.75 -15.04
N LYS A 231 -0.78 32.54 -13.73
CA LYS A 231 0.21 33.13 -12.83
C LYS A 231 1.45 32.24 -12.71
N PRO A 232 2.64 32.82 -12.52
CA PRO A 232 3.79 32.05 -12.11
C PRO A 232 3.54 31.53 -10.67
N PHE A 233 3.67 30.22 -10.49
CA PHE A 233 3.37 29.56 -9.22
C PHE A 233 4.56 28.80 -8.66
N VAL A 234 5.49 28.44 -9.53
CA VAL A 234 6.76 27.82 -9.19
C VAL A 234 7.87 28.74 -9.67
N ARG A 235 8.86 28.97 -8.82
CA ARG A 235 10.00 29.84 -9.14
C ARG A 235 10.90 29.17 -10.18
N ASP A 236 11.48 29.97 -11.09
CA ASP A 236 12.37 29.50 -12.15
C ASP A 236 13.50 28.62 -11.61
N GLU A 237 14.13 29.02 -10.49
CA GLU A 237 15.20 28.26 -9.83
C GLU A 237 14.79 26.83 -9.42
N LEU A 238 13.52 26.61 -9.11
CA LEU A 238 12.97 25.30 -8.78
C LEU A 238 12.65 24.52 -10.05
N MET A 239 12.09 25.20 -11.06
CA MET A 239 11.80 24.59 -12.35
C MET A 239 13.08 24.09 -13.04
N ASP A 240 14.19 24.83 -12.94
CA ASP A 240 15.48 24.44 -13.49
C ASP A 240 16.05 23.16 -12.83
N LYS A 241 15.69 22.90 -11.57
CA LYS A 241 16.08 21.68 -10.85
C LYS A 241 15.18 20.48 -11.17
N MET A 242 13.98 20.72 -11.73
CA MET A 242 13.07 19.67 -12.13
C MET A 242 13.51 19.11 -13.49
N THR A 243 14.19 17.98 -13.46
CA THR A 243 14.63 17.28 -14.66
C THR A 243 13.51 16.46 -15.30
N SER A 244 13.79 15.81 -16.43
CA SER A 244 12.85 14.90 -17.08
C SER A 244 12.52 13.68 -16.21
N GLY A 245 11.26 13.24 -16.26
CA GLY A 245 10.76 12.12 -15.48
C GLY A 245 10.07 12.56 -14.19
N GLU A 246 10.26 11.79 -13.13
CA GLU A 246 9.66 12.07 -11.82
C GLU A 246 10.72 12.39 -10.78
N GLY A 247 10.33 13.12 -9.75
CA GLY A 247 11.25 13.46 -8.68
C GLY A 247 10.59 14.19 -7.52
N GLN A 248 11.42 14.57 -6.58
CA GLN A 248 11.02 15.38 -5.44
C GLN A 248 12.09 16.43 -5.15
N LEU A 249 11.67 17.61 -4.74
CA LEU A 249 12.54 18.72 -4.36
C LEU A 249 12.04 19.36 -3.07
N TYR A 250 12.96 19.69 -2.19
CA TYR A 250 12.67 20.50 -1.02
C TYR A 250 13.11 21.94 -1.27
N ASP A 251 12.22 22.88 -1.05
CA ASP A 251 12.50 24.31 -1.08
C ASP A 251 12.66 24.88 0.34
N PRO A 252 13.90 25.16 0.77
CA PRO A 252 14.13 25.74 2.09
C PRO A 252 13.53 27.15 2.24
N GLY A 253 13.32 27.87 1.13
CA GLY A 253 12.81 29.25 1.16
C GLY A 253 11.33 29.33 1.52
N SER A 254 10.53 28.35 1.13
CA SER A 254 9.12 28.25 1.47
C SER A 254 8.81 27.14 2.48
N ASP A 255 9.82 26.38 2.93
CA ASP A 255 9.67 25.19 3.79
C ASP A 255 8.68 24.18 3.23
N THR A 256 8.82 23.87 1.92
CA THR A 256 7.82 23.11 1.17
C THR A 256 8.47 22.03 0.32
N TRP A 257 7.83 20.86 0.26
CA TRP A 257 8.19 19.77 -0.64
C TRP A 257 7.38 19.85 -1.93
N TYR A 258 8.05 19.62 -3.05
CA TYR A 258 7.50 19.52 -4.40
C TYR A 258 7.75 18.13 -4.93
N TYR A 259 6.69 17.35 -5.15
CA TYR A 259 6.73 16.07 -5.84
C TYR A 259 6.27 16.34 -7.26
N TYR A 260 7.02 15.90 -8.25
CA TYR A 260 6.70 16.25 -9.64
C TYR A 260 6.82 15.06 -10.58
N TYR A 261 6.06 15.15 -11.67
CA TYR A 261 6.17 14.31 -12.85
C TYR A 261 6.16 15.21 -14.09
N SER A 262 7.10 15.01 -15.04
CA SER A 262 7.24 15.85 -16.23
C SER A 262 6.84 15.11 -17.49
N PHE A 263 6.12 15.81 -18.36
CA PHE A 263 5.81 15.39 -19.73
C PHE A 263 6.76 16.07 -20.71
N THR A 264 7.00 15.43 -21.85
CA THR A 264 7.81 15.99 -22.93
C THR A 264 6.97 16.66 -24.01
N ASN A 265 5.73 16.25 -24.20
CA ASN A 265 4.78 16.86 -25.12
C ASN A 265 3.34 16.68 -24.58
N PRO A 266 2.74 17.77 -24.06
CA PRO A 266 3.33 19.12 -23.87
C PRO A 266 4.42 19.13 -22.79
N ASP A 267 5.31 20.12 -22.80
CA ASP A 267 6.36 20.29 -21.76
C ASP A 267 5.74 20.84 -20.48
N TRP A 268 5.08 19.94 -19.75
CA TRP A 268 4.34 20.25 -18.53
C TRP A 268 4.85 19.44 -17.35
N PHE A 269 4.61 20.00 -16.16
CA PHE A 269 4.90 19.34 -14.90
C PHE A 269 3.63 19.23 -14.07
N VAL A 270 3.26 18.02 -13.73
CA VAL A 270 2.29 17.75 -12.67
C VAL A 270 3.02 17.83 -11.35
N ILE A 271 2.56 18.68 -10.45
CA ILE A 271 3.23 18.96 -9.18
C ILE A 271 2.23 18.76 -8.05
N PHE A 272 2.66 18.06 -7.02
CA PHE A 272 2.01 18.00 -5.72
C PHE A 272 2.90 18.71 -4.70
N ARG A 273 2.39 19.80 -4.14
CA ARG A 273 3.08 20.65 -3.18
C ARG A 273 2.55 20.35 -1.78
N VAL A 274 3.46 20.09 -0.84
CA VAL A 274 3.14 19.77 0.56
C VAL A 274 4.03 20.58 1.48
N ASP A 275 3.43 21.31 2.41
CA ASP A 275 4.18 22.04 3.44
C ASP A 275 4.92 21.06 4.34
N ASN A 276 6.18 21.33 4.60
CA ASN A 276 7.02 20.49 5.47
C ASN A 276 6.42 20.35 6.88
N ALA A 277 5.77 21.40 7.38
CA ALA A 277 5.04 21.35 8.64
C ALA A 277 3.94 20.27 8.67
N THR A 278 3.28 20.01 7.54
CA THR A 278 2.28 18.93 7.42
C THR A 278 2.93 17.56 7.60
N LEU A 279 4.03 17.29 6.92
CA LEU A 279 4.77 16.03 7.03
C LEU A 279 5.35 15.85 8.44
N VAL A 280 5.94 16.90 9.00
CA VAL A 280 6.47 16.89 10.37
C VAL A 280 5.37 16.62 11.40
N ASN A 281 4.18 17.19 11.22
CA ASN A 281 3.07 16.95 12.14
C ASN A 281 2.54 15.51 12.06
N LEU A 282 2.47 14.93 10.86
CA LEU A 282 2.09 13.54 10.68
C LEU A 282 3.11 12.59 11.32
N THR A 283 4.39 12.77 11.02
CA THR A 283 5.46 11.98 11.62
C THR A 283 5.58 12.19 13.13
N ARG A 284 5.25 13.40 13.63
CA ARG A 284 5.27 13.71 15.07
C ARG A 284 4.24 12.90 15.86
N HIS A 285 3.05 12.66 15.31
CA HIS A 285 2.04 11.84 15.96
C HIS A 285 2.54 10.40 16.13
N GLU A 286 3.07 9.80 15.08
CA GLU A 286 3.65 8.45 15.09
C GLU A 286 4.85 8.38 16.07
N THR A 287 5.75 9.35 15.98
CA THR A 287 6.93 9.45 16.85
C THR A 287 6.53 9.58 18.33
N ASN A 288 5.48 10.36 18.64
CA ASN A 288 5.02 10.52 20.02
C ASN A 288 4.49 9.22 20.63
N LEU A 289 3.83 8.36 19.84
CA LEU A 289 3.39 7.04 20.29
C LEU A 289 4.60 6.17 20.66
N VAL A 290 5.64 6.19 19.86
CA VAL A 290 6.90 5.46 20.13
C VAL A 290 7.59 5.99 21.39
N ILE A 291 7.73 7.30 21.50
CA ILE A 291 8.29 7.96 22.70
C ILE A 291 7.46 7.61 23.95
N GLY A 292 6.13 7.64 23.84
CA GLY A 292 5.21 7.25 24.92
C GLY A 292 5.44 5.81 25.37
N GLY A 293 5.58 4.88 24.42
CA GLY A 293 5.91 3.47 24.71
C GLY A 293 7.23 3.29 25.44
N PHE A 294 8.29 3.94 24.97
CA PHE A 294 9.60 3.90 25.63
C PHE A 294 9.59 4.57 27.01
N THR A 295 8.85 5.68 27.15
CA THR A 295 8.70 6.37 28.43
C THR A 295 8.00 5.47 29.46
N LEU A 296 6.92 4.80 29.06
CA LEU A 296 6.22 3.84 29.91
C LEU A 296 7.13 2.67 30.32
N ALA A 297 7.87 2.13 29.36
CA ALA A 297 8.83 1.06 29.65
C ALA A 297 9.94 1.51 30.61
N ALA A 298 10.46 2.73 30.45
CA ALA A 298 11.45 3.30 31.37
C ALA A 298 10.88 3.45 32.80
N ILE A 299 9.64 3.91 32.94
CA ILE A 299 8.96 3.98 34.24
C ILE A 299 8.86 2.59 34.89
N ILE A 300 8.46 1.58 34.11
CA ILE A 300 8.36 0.20 34.60
C ILE A 300 9.72 -0.31 35.08
N ILE A 301 10.80 -0.06 34.33
CA ILE A 301 12.17 -0.44 34.68
C ILE A 301 12.59 0.24 36.01
N ILE A 302 12.30 1.53 36.14
CA ILE A 302 12.61 2.30 37.36
C ILE A 302 11.85 1.72 38.56
N LEU A 303 10.53 1.53 38.44
CA LEU A 303 9.70 0.97 39.49
C LEU A 303 10.18 -0.43 39.93
N PHE A 304 10.53 -1.27 38.93
CA PHE A 304 11.07 -2.59 39.19
C PHE A 304 12.43 -2.53 39.90
N GLY A 305 13.30 -1.60 39.49
CA GLY A 305 14.58 -1.36 40.18
C GLY A 305 14.41 -0.91 41.61
N LEU A 306 13.47 -0.01 41.86
CA LEU A 306 13.13 0.43 43.24
C LEU A 306 12.56 -0.72 44.08
N TYR A 307 11.65 -1.52 43.49
CA TYR A 307 11.12 -2.71 44.15
C TYR A 307 12.24 -3.71 44.51
N LEU A 308 13.13 -4.01 43.56
CA LEU A 308 14.21 -4.94 43.75
C LEU A 308 15.20 -4.45 44.83
N ARG A 309 15.50 -3.15 44.81
CA ARG A 309 16.31 -2.52 45.89
C ARG A 309 15.65 -2.64 47.26
N HIS A 310 14.34 -2.40 47.34
CA HIS A 310 13.61 -2.54 48.61
C HIS A 310 13.57 -3.98 49.08
N ALA A 311 13.23 -4.93 48.19
CA ALA A 311 13.19 -6.36 48.51
C ALA A 311 14.55 -6.89 48.95
N SER A 312 15.62 -6.54 48.25
CA SER A 312 16.99 -6.95 48.59
C SER A 312 17.41 -6.40 49.97
N ARG A 313 17.08 -5.14 50.25
CA ARG A 313 17.34 -4.52 51.55
C ARG A 313 16.59 -5.23 52.68
N THR A 314 15.33 -5.59 52.46
CA THR A 314 14.49 -6.29 53.44
C THR A 314 15.02 -7.68 53.70
N VAL A 315 15.41 -8.45 52.68
CA VAL A 315 16.01 -9.76 52.80
C VAL A 315 17.34 -9.68 53.59
N LEU A 316 18.19 -8.71 53.23
CA LEU A 316 19.48 -8.51 53.89
C LEU A 316 19.30 -8.14 55.38
N MET A 317 18.36 -7.23 55.68
CA MET A 317 18.07 -6.85 57.06
C MET A 317 17.51 -8.01 57.90
N ASN A 318 16.68 -8.85 57.29
CA ASN A 318 16.17 -10.08 57.92
C ASN A 318 17.28 -11.07 58.22
N ILE A 319 18.25 -11.27 57.31
CA ILE A 319 19.41 -12.11 57.51
C ILE A 319 20.31 -11.55 58.63
N ILE A 320 20.62 -10.26 58.61
CA ILE A 320 21.42 -9.59 59.63
C ILE A 320 20.77 -9.71 61.03
N ASN A 321 19.45 -9.52 61.09
CA ASN A 321 18.69 -9.64 62.31
C ASN A 321 18.69 -11.09 62.83
N ALA A 322 18.51 -12.10 61.99
CA ALA A 322 18.59 -13.51 62.34
C ALA A 322 19.97 -13.91 62.87
N ILE A 323 21.04 -13.38 62.25
CA ILE A 323 22.40 -13.58 62.73
C ILE A 323 22.65 -12.91 64.13
N LYS A 324 22.13 -11.71 64.33
CA LYS A 324 22.29 -10.95 65.57
C LYS A 324 21.53 -11.54 66.77
N THR A 325 20.35 -12.09 66.52
CA THR A 325 19.45 -12.59 67.61
C THR A 325 19.59 -14.04 67.83
N GLY A 326 20.40 -14.79 67.04
CA GLY A 326 20.58 -16.23 67.19
C GLY A 326 19.30 -17.06 66.86
N ASP A 327 18.27 -16.45 66.42
CA ASP A 327 16.95 -17.08 66.20
C ASP A 327 16.85 -17.62 64.80
N VAL A 328 17.43 -18.78 64.53
CA VAL A 328 17.47 -19.48 63.21
C VAL A 328 16.10 -20.04 62.83
N LYS A 329 15.08 -19.99 63.68
CA LYS A 329 13.73 -20.51 63.39
C LYS A 329 12.92 -19.68 62.36
N ARG A 330 13.46 -18.59 61.80
CA ARG A 330 12.84 -17.81 60.77
C ARG A 330 13.35 -18.14 59.34
N ALA A 331 14.30 -19.07 59.22
CA ALA A 331 14.84 -19.53 57.93
C ALA A 331 13.87 -20.39 57.05
N PRO A 332 12.94 -21.19 57.62
CA PRO A 332 12.05 -22.01 56.79
C PRO A 332 11.17 -21.23 55.83
N ARG A 333 10.95 -19.94 56.08
CA ARG A 333 10.18 -19.07 55.20
C ARG A 333 10.92 -18.71 53.91
N LEU A 334 12.25 -18.66 53.93
CA LEU A 334 13.06 -18.34 52.77
C LEU A 334 13.09 -19.54 51.80
N GLU A 335 13.21 -20.74 52.29
CA GLU A 335 13.21 -21.99 51.53
C GLU A 335 11.82 -22.25 50.88
N ALA A 336 10.75 -22.04 51.66
CA ALA A 336 9.38 -22.12 51.17
C ALA A 336 9.04 -21.01 50.15
N MET A 337 9.56 -19.78 50.34
CA MET A 337 9.40 -18.68 49.35
C MET A 337 10.20 -18.95 48.09
N LEU A 338 11.43 -19.48 48.18
CA LEU A 338 12.23 -19.86 47.00
C LEU A 338 11.58 -21.01 46.23
N SER A 339 11.11 -22.07 46.92
CA SER A 339 10.42 -23.20 46.30
C SER A 339 9.13 -22.75 45.61
N LYS A 340 8.33 -21.86 46.24
CA LYS A 340 7.12 -21.31 45.67
C LYS A 340 7.42 -20.39 44.47
N ALA A 341 8.51 -19.59 44.52
CA ALA A 341 8.92 -18.72 43.44
C ALA A 341 9.43 -19.55 42.23
N ILE A 342 10.18 -20.63 42.47
CA ILE A 342 10.64 -21.54 41.41
C ILE A 342 9.45 -22.24 40.74
N GLU A 343 8.49 -22.74 41.54
CA GLU A 343 7.27 -23.38 41.02
C GLU A 343 6.42 -22.40 40.22
N THR A 344 6.26 -21.16 40.72
CA THR A 344 5.52 -20.11 40.02
C THR A 344 6.21 -19.70 38.71
N ASN A 345 7.54 -19.61 38.65
CA ASN A 345 8.29 -19.33 37.44
C ASN A 345 8.19 -20.48 36.42
N LYS A 346 8.29 -21.73 36.88
CA LYS A 346 8.12 -22.90 36.00
C LYS A 346 6.73 -22.95 35.38
N GLN A 347 5.70 -22.64 36.15
CA GLN A 347 4.34 -22.55 35.66
C GLN A 347 4.16 -21.39 34.63
N ARG A 348 4.78 -20.24 34.88
CA ARG A 348 4.78 -19.11 33.91
C ARG A 348 5.53 -19.47 32.63
N GLU A 349 6.70 -20.08 32.74
CA GLU A 349 7.49 -20.52 31.58
C GLU A 349 6.70 -21.51 30.73
N LEU A 350 6.02 -22.48 31.30
CA LEU A 350 5.12 -23.40 30.60
C LEU A 350 3.95 -22.68 29.95
N SER A 351 3.41 -21.62 30.58
CA SER A 351 2.32 -20.83 29.99
C SER A 351 2.81 -20.00 28.82
N TYR A 352 4.01 -19.42 28.87
CA TYR A 352 4.61 -18.66 27.76
C TYR A 352 4.93 -19.57 26.56
N VAL A 353 5.49 -20.77 26.82
CA VAL A 353 5.73 -21.76 25.77
C VAL A 353 4.40 -22.12 25.09
N ARG A 354 3.34 -22.36 25.86
CA ARG A 354 2.02 -22.70 25.32
C ARG A 354 1.41 -21.56 24.49
N GLN A 355 1.51 -20.32 24.96
CA GLN A 355 1.04 -19.14 24.20
C GLN A 355 1.86 -18.89 22.94
N ALA A 356 3.16 -19.22 22.95
CA ALA A 356 4.03 -19.03 21.80
C ALA A 356 3.85 -20.11 20.71
N THR A 357 3.30 -21.29 21.04
CA THR A 357 3.26 -22.46 20.15
C THR A 357 1.87 -22.89 19.74
N ILE A 358 0.80 -22.38 20.38
CA ILE A 358 -0.59 -22.78 20.12
C ILE A 358 -1.34 -21.63 19.42
N ASP A 359 -2.20 -21.98 18.44
CA ASP A 359 -3.15 -21.05 17.83
C ASP A 359 -4.36 -20.86 18.74
N ALA A 360 -4.66 -19.62 19.10
CA ALA A 360 -5.71 -19.29 20.07
C ALA A 360 -7.12 -19.60 19.58
N LEU A 361 -7.37 -19.61 18.26
CA LEU A 361 -8.68 -19.89 17.70
C LEU A 361 -8.97 -21.39 17.64
N THR A 362 -8.02 -22.18 17.14
CA THR A 362 -8.23 -23.59 16.80
C THR A 362 -7.73 -24.56 17.84
N GLY A 363 -6.81 -24.13 18.72
CA GLY A 363 -6.13 -24.99 19.70
C GLY A 363 -5.08 -25.91 19.09
N CYS A 364 -4.85 -25.87 17.78
CA CYS A 364 -3.74 -26.54 17.12
C CYS A 364 -2.41 -25.84 17.44
N LYS A 365 -1.29 -26.47 17.13
CA LYS A 365 -0.01 -25.77 17.08
C LYS A 365 -0.08 -24.65 16.01
N ASN A 366 0.64 -23.54 16.25
CA ASN A 366 0.70 -22.45 15.28
C ASN A 366 1.84 -22.64 14.27
N ARG A 367 1.93 -21.77 13.26
CA ARG A 367 2.96 -21.80 12.22
C ARG A 367 4.38 -21.76 12.78
N ARG A 368 4.61 -20.98 13.85
CA ARG A 368 5.94 -20.92 14.50
C ARG A 368 6.35 -22.27 15.08
N ALA A 369 5.40 -22.99 15.67
CA ALA A 369 5.66 -24.34 16.16
C ALA A 369 5.93 -25.33 15.00
N PHE A 370 5.21 -25.19 13.88
CA PHE A 370 5.48 -25.96 12.66
C PHE A 370 6.91 -25.75 12.16
N ASP A 371 7.34 -24.51 12.00
CA ASP A 371 8.69 -24.18 11.52
C ASP A 371 9.77 -24.75 12.43
N SER A 372 9.55 -24.68 13.76
CA SER A 372 10.47 -25.23 14.77
C SER A 372 10.52 -26.76 14.76
N ASP A 373 9.36 -27.42 14.72
CA ASP A 373 9.25 -28.88 14.78
C ASP A 373 9.84 -29.52 13.50
N ILE A 374 9.56 -28.96 12.32
CA ILE A 374 10.15 -29.43 11.07
C ILE A 374 11.67 -29.23 11.05
N ALA A 375 12.15 -28.05 11.50
CA ALA A 375 13.59 -27.82 11.56
C ALA A 375 14.30 -28.83 12.47
N ALA A 376 13.69 -29.21 13.57
CA ALA A 376 14.21 -30.25 14.44
C ALA A 376 14.27 -31.61 13.75
N LEU A 377 13.17 -32.05 13.11
CA LEU A 377 13.12 -33.32 12.38
C LEU A 377 14.17 -33.40 11.26
N MET A 378 14.33 -32.29 10.52
CA MET A 378 15.31 -32.22 9.45
C MET A 378 16.76 -32.26 9.96
N ASN A 379 17.05 -31.54 11.05
CA ASN A 379 18.38 -31.52 11.66
C ASN A 379 18.77 -32.91 12.22
N ASP A 380 17.80 -33.62 12.78
CA ASP A 380 17.98 -34.98 13.31
C ASP A 380 17.88 -36.07 12.21
N HIS A 381 17.69 -35.65 10.94
CA HIS A 381 17.52 -36.56 9.78
C HIS A 381 16.40 -37.59 10.02
N GLN A 382 15.35 -37.20 10.75
CA GLN A 382 14.21 -38.08 11.01
C GLN A 382 13.25 -38.07 9.81
N PRO A 383 12.89 -39.22 9.22
CA PRO A 383 11.91 -39.26 8.14
C PRO A 383 10.54 -38.76 8.64
N PHE A 384 9.85 -38.00 7.80
CA PHE A 384 8.49 -37.55 8.05
C PHE A 384 7.72 -37.40 6.74
N ALA A 385 6.40 -37.40 6.82
CA ALA A 385 5.54 -36.92 5.74
C ALA A 385 4.86 -35.62 6.13
N LEU A 386 4.68 -34.76 5.15
CA LEU A 386 4.00 -33.47 5.29
C LEU A 386 2.68 -33.51 4.52
N ALA A 387 1.60 -33.11 5.17
CA ALA A 387 0.37 -32.77 4.47
C ALA A 387 0.06 -31.30 4.65
N LEU A 388 -0.34 -30.64 3.55
CA LEU A 388 -0.98 -29.33 3.55
C LEU A 388 -2.46 -29.53 3.24
N VAL A 389 -3.30 -28.91 4.05
CA VAL A 389 -4.76 -29.05 4.04
C VAL A 389 -5.38 -27.66 3.96
N ASP A 390 -6.36 -27.48 3.09
CA ASP A 390 -7.05 -26.21 2.89
C ASP A 390 -8.55 -26.44 2.81
N ILE A 391 -9.33 -25.64 3.54
CA ILE A 391 -10.78 -25.75 3.60
C ILE A 391 -11.36 -25.26 2.28
N ASP A 392 -12.09 -26.13 1.61
CA ASP A 392 -12.68 -25.84 0.31
C ASP A 392 -13.72 -24.71 0.40
N ASN A 393 -13.58 -23.72 -0.49
CA ASN A 393 -14.51 -22.59 -0.61
C ASN A 393 -14.67 -21.76 0.67
N PHE A 394 -13.67 -21.70 1.54
CA PHE A 394 -13.74 -21.01 2.84
C PHE A 394 -14.14 -19.54 2.72
N LYS A 395 -13.63 -18.85 1.69
CA LYS A 395 -14.06 -17.48 1.40
C LYS A 395 -15.57 -17.39 1.15
N SER A 396 -16.14 -18.32 0.38
CA SER A 396 -17.59 -18.36 0.14
C SER A 396 -18.37 -18.62 1.41
N ILE A 397 -17.82 -19.45 2.33
CA ILE A 397 -18.43 -19.69 3.65
C ILE A 397 -18.47 -18.36 4.43
N ASN A 398 -17.36 -17.63 4.48
CA ASN A 398 -17.32 -16.33 5.15
C ASN A 398 -18.28 -15.31 4.51
N ASP A 399 -18.31 -15.27 3.19
CA ASP A 399 -19.13 -14.31 2.44
C ASP A 399 -20.65 -14.61 2.64
N THR A 400 -21.02 -15.89 2.80
CA THR A 400 -22.42 -16.31 2.92
C THR A 400 -22.92 -16.29 4.36
N TRP A 401 -22.13 -16.80 5.32
CA TRP A 401 -22.55 -16.98 6.72
C TRP A 401 -21.80 -16.07 7.71
N GLY A 402 -20.90 -15.24 7.23
CA GLY A 402 -20.12 -14.29 8.02
C GLY A 402 -18.88 -14.89 8.71
N HIS A 403 -17.92 -14.05 9.05
CA HIS A 403 -16.64 -14.45 9.64
C HIS A 403 -16.77 -15.21 10.97
N LEU A 404 -17.80 -14.91 11.77
CA LEU A 404 -18.03 -15.66 13.02
C LEU A 404 -18.32 -17.15 12.76
N ASN A 405 -19.07 -17.45 11.70
CA ASN A 405 -19.32 -18.82 11.28
C ASN A 405 -18.09 -19.44 10.63
N GLY A 406 -17.29 -18.68 9.89
CA GLY A 406 -15.96 -19.11 9.45
C GLY A 406 -15.04 -19.53 10.60
N ASP A 407 -15.03 -18.78 11.69
CA ASP A 407 -14.28 -19.13 12.90
C ASP A 407 -14.80 -20.41 13.56
N ILE A 408 -16.12 -20.64 13.53
CA ILE A 408 -16.73 -21.89 14.02
C ILE A 408 -16.30 -23.05 13.13
N VAL A 409 -16.28 -22.86 11.82
CA VAL A 409 -15.78 -23.86 10.86
C VAL A 409 -14.34 -24.22 11.15
N LEU A 410 -13.43 -23.22 11.26
CA LEU A 410 -12.03 -23.44 11.58
C LEU A 410 -11.84 -24.24 12.87
N ARG A 411 -12.54 -23.86 13.97
CA ARG A 411 -12.48 -24.58 15.24
C ARG A 411 -12.95 -26.03 15.13
N ASN A 412 -14.00 -26.27 14.37
CA ASN A 412 -14.55 -27.63 14.26
C ASN A 412 -13.71 -28.50 13.33
N VAL A 413 -13.22 -27.98 12.20
CA VAL A 413 -12.28 -28.71 11.33
C VAL A 413 -11.04 -29.10 12.10
N ALA A 414 -10.44 -28.16 12.84
CA ALA A 414 -9.30 -28.43 13.70
C ALA A 414 -9.59 -29.48 14.75
N ARG A 415 -10.75 -29.42 15.40
CA ARG A 415 -11.17 -30.37 16.42
C ARG A 415 -11.30 -31.78 15.88
N GLU A 416 -11.94 -31.97 14.71
CA GLU A 416 -12.01 -33.28 14.05
C GLU A 416 -10.61 -33.82 13.71
N GLY A 417 -9.69 -32.95 13.25
CA GLY A 417 -8.30 -33.32 13.01
C GLY A 417 -7.56 -33.73 14.28
N LEU A 418 -7.69 -32.96 15.35
CA LEU A 418 -7.06 -33.28 16.63
C LEU A 418 -7.59 -34.60 17.22
N GLN A 419 -8.87 -34.91 17.07
CA GLN A 419 -9.45 -36.19 17.54
C GLN A 419 -8.85 -37.41 16.82
N VAL A 420 -8.50 -37.26 15.55
CA VAL A 420 -7.89 -38.34 14.75
C VAL A 420 -6.37 -38.45 15.01
N LEU A 421 -5.69 -37.33 15.12
CA LEU A 421 -4.21 -37.24 15.09
C LEU A 421 -3.56 -37.25 16.50
N GLN A 422 -4.16 -36.55 17.46
CA GLN A 422 -3.59 -36.36 18.79
C GLN A 422 -3.42 -37.69 19.59
N PRO A 423 -4.33 -38.67 19.51
CA PRO A 423 -4.14 -39.96 20.19
C PRO A 423 -2.92 -40.73 19.69
N LEU A 424 -2.40 -40.38 18.51
CA LEU A 424 -1.21 -40.98 17.88
C LEU A 424 0.02 -40.04 17.99
N GLU A 425 -0.07 -38.99 18.81
CA GLU A 425 0.97 -37.98 19.00
C GLU A 425 1.39 -37.24 17.73
N ILE A 426 0.56 -37.28 16.67
CA ILE A 426 0.77 -36.56 15.41
C ILE A 426 0.36 -35.11 15.58
N SER A 427 1.24 -34.19 15.20
CA SER A 427 1.03 -32.77 15.36
C SER A 427 0.22 -32.17 14.22
N LEU A 428 -0.85 -31.43 14.59
CA LEU A 428 -1.66 -30.62 13.69
C LEU A 428 -1.34 -29.14 13.93
N TYR A 429 -1.11 -28.41 12.84
CA TYR A 429 -0.75 -27.00 12.87
C TYR A 429 -1.76 -26.18 12.08
N ARG A 430 -2.07 -25.00 12.56
CA ARG A 430 -2.69 -23.96 11.72
C ARG A 430 -1.57 -23.23 10.99
N TYR A 431 -1.46 -23.47 9.69
CA TYR A 431 -0.37 -22.98 8.86
C TYR A 431 -0.60 -21.52 8.39
N GLY A 432 -1.86 -21.17 8.10
CA GLY A 432 -2.29 -19.81 7.71
C GLY A 432 -3.82 -19.76 7.68
N GLY A 433 -4.44 -18.65 7.61
CA GLY A 433 -5.89 -18.43 7.42
C GLY A 433 -6.79 -19.64 7.63
N GLU A 434 -7.17 -20.28 6.53
CA GLU A 434 -7.92 -21.54 6.43
C GLU A 434 -7.05 -22.78 6.19
N GLU A 435 -5.72 -22.62 6.22
CA GLU A 435 -4.78 -23.70 5.92
C GLU A 435 -4.27 -24.38 7.18
N PHE A 436 -4.18 -25.69 7.13
CA PHE A 436 -3.59 -26.52 8.16
C PHE A 436 -2.43 -27.32 7.59
N ALA A 437 -1.49 -27.68 8.47
CA ALA A 437 -0.42 -28.61 8.15
C ALA A 437 -0.42 -29.78 9.16
N VAL A 438 -0.07 -30.96 8.66
CA VAL A 438 0.13 -32.16 9.49
C VAL A 438 1.52 -32.71 9.21
N VAL A 439 2.27 -32.96 10.27
CA VAL A 439 3.58 -33.62 10.19
C VAL A 439 3.45 -35.02 10.76
N PHE A 440 3.61 -36.03 9.95
CA PHE A 440 3.56 -37.43 10.29
C PHE A 440 4.97 -37.93 10.56
N PRO A 441 5.33 -38.31 11.78
CA PRO A 441 6.63 -38.92 12.07
C PRO A 441 6.78 -40.28 11.40
N ALA A 442 7.99 -40.83 11.39
CA ALA A 442 8.40 -42.02 10.65
C ALA A 442 7.45 -43.22 10.81
N GLU A 443 7.02 -43.49 12.03
CA GLU A 443 6.14 -44.62 12.39
C GLU A 443 4.72 -44.51 11.83
N HIS A 444 4.31 -43.33 11.34
CA HIS A 444 2.97 -43.06 10.85
C HIS A 444 2.91 -42.68 9.34
N ILE A 445 4.05 -42.70 8.63
CA ILE A 445 4.13 -42.33 7.20
C ILE A 445 3.18 -43.19 6.35
N ASP A 446 3.23 -44.51 6.54
CA ASP A 446 2.41 -45.45 5.78
C ASP A 446 0.92 -45.25 5.99
N ASN A 447 0.52 -44.78 7.16
CA ASN A 447 -0.87 -44.53 7.52
C ASN A 447 -1.34 -43.08 7.27
N ALA A 448 -0.44 -42.18 6.89
CA ALA A 448 -0.71 -40.75 6.77
C ALA A 448 -1.94 -40.47 5.90
N ARG A 449 -2.04 -41.12 4.73
CA ARG A 449 -3.19 -40.98 3.85
C ARG A 449 -4.49 -41.44 4.48
N THR A 450 -4.48 -42.57 5.16
CA THR A 450 -5.67 -43.15 5.83
C THR A 450 -6.17 -42.24 6.95
N LEU A 451 -5.25 -41.69 7.73
CA LEU A 451 -5.59 -40.75 8.81
C LEU A 451 -6.16 -39.43 8.26
N LEU A 452 -5.56 -38.89 7.21
CA LEU A 452 -6.09 -37.70 6.54
C LEU A 452 -7.48 -37.97 5.95
N GLU A 453 -7.68 -39.13 5.31
CA GLU A 453 -8.99 -39.51 4.74
C GLU A 453 -10.03 -39.68 5.83
N THR A 454 -9.68 -40.22 6.98
CA THR A 454 -10.57 -40.31 8.15
C THR A 454 -10.97 -38.91 8.61
N TRP A 455 -10.01 -38.00 8.72
CA TRP A 455 -10.29 -36.61 9.07
C TRP A 455 -11.19 -35.93 8.01
N ARG A 456 -10.87 -36.10 6.72
CA ARG A 456 -11.65 -35.54 5.62
C ARG A 456 -13.13 -36.01 5.68
N VAL A 457 -13.33 -37.30 5.84
CA VAL A 457 -14.68 -37.88 5.93
C VAL A 457 -15.45 -37.41 7.18
N ASN A 458 -14.74 -37.26 8.30
CA ASN A 458 -15.37 -36.74 9.53
C ASN A 458 -15.87 -35.29 9.30
N VAL A 459 -15.04 -34.46 8.65
CA VAL A 459 -15.41 -33.07 8.33
C VAL A 459 -16.58 -33.04 7.33
N GLU A 460 -16.53 -33.83 6.27
CA GLU A 460 -17.57 -33.92 5.24
C GLU A 460 -18.92 -34.37 5.82
N ARG A 461 -18.92 -35.36 6.73
CA ARG A 461 -20.14 -35.91 7.34
C ARG A 461 -20.66 -35.08 8.50
N ARG A 462 -19.95 -34.07 8.91
CA ARG A 462 -20.37 -33.26 10.04
C ARG A 462 -21.62 -32.46 9.72
N THR A 463 -22.61 -32.55 10.60
CA THR A 463 -23.80 -31.68 10.53
C THR A 463 -23.48 -30.33 11.12
N TRP A 464 -23.71 -29.30 10.35
CA TRP A 464 -23.56 -27.91 10.76
C TRP A 464 -24.89 -27.33 11.22
N ARG A 465 -24.82 -26.29 12.03
CA ARG A 465 -26.04 -25.65 12.57
C ARG A 465 -26.74 -24.78 11.53
N GLU A 466 -25.93 -24.26 10.61
CA GLU A 466 -26.38 -23.37 9.53
C GLU A 466 -26.97 -24.21 8.38
N ASP A 467 -28.21 -23.90 8.02
CA ASP A 467 -28.92 -24.61 6.95
C ASP A 467 -28.13 -24.50 5.61
N GLY A 468 -27.87 -25.64 4.99
CA GLY A 468 -27.18 -25.73 3.72
C GLY A 468 -25.66 -25.59 3.80
N LEU A 469 -25.07 -25.37 4.98
CA LEU A 469 -23.61 -25.32 5.12
C LEU A 469 -23.03 -26.74 5.00
N THR A 470 -22.18 -26.92 4.00
CA THR A 470 -21.33 -28.11 3.85
C THR A 470 -19.89 -27.67 3.84
N VAL A 471 -19.05 -28.37 4.59
CA VAL A 471 -17.63 -28.06 4.68
C VAL A 471 -16.83 -29.29 4.28
N THR A 472 -15.92 -29.10 3.35
CA THR A 472 -14.96 -30.11 2.95
C THR A 472 -13.57 -29.47 2.96
N PHE A 473 -12.57 -30.29 2.84
CA PHE A 473 -11.22 -29.80 2.60
C PHE A 473 -10.50 -30.63 1.55
N SER A 474 -9.53 -30.03 0.91
CA SER A 474 -8.57 -30.68 0.03
C SER A 474 -7.20 -30.76 0.67
N ALA A 475 -6.42 -31.78 0.34
CA ALA A 475 -5.07 -31.92 0.86
C ALA A 475 -4.07 -32.43 -0.18
N GLY A 476 -2.83 -31.94 -0.04
CA GLY A 476 -1.64 -32.54 -0.64
C GLY A 476 -0.83 -33.28 0.42
N LEU A 477 -0.24 -34.42 0.09
CA LEU A 477 0.57 -35.25 0.97
C LEU A 477 1.88 -35.60 0.27
N GLY A 478 3.02 -35.36 0.89
CA GLY A 478 4.35 -35.73 0.40
C GLY A 478 5.26 -36.25 1.50
N GLU A 479 6.18 -37.12 1.14
CA GLU A 479 7.18 -37.68 2.05
C GLU A 479 8.50 -36.94 1.86
N TRP A 480 9.18 -36.64 2.95
CA TRP A 480 10.47 -35.97 2.90
C TRP A 480 11.60 -36.96 2.52
N ASN A 481 12.28 -36.66 1.42
CA ASN A 481 13.36 -37.47 0.85
C ASN A 481 14.70 -36.73 0.93
N MET A 482 15.01 -36.12 2.08
CA MET A 482 16.25 -35.36 2.34
C MET A 482 16.48 -34.14 1.44
N GLU A 483 15.46 -33.69 0.72
CA GLU A 483 15.51 -32.44 -0.05
C GLU A 483 15.32 -31.20 0.85
N PRO A 484 15.67 -30.00 0.36
CA PRO A 484 15.30 -28.74 1.02
C PRO A 484 13.80 -28.66 1.27
N LEU A 485 13.40 -28.16 2.44
CA LEU A 485 11.98 -28.04 2.85
C LEU A 485 11.13 -27.36 1.80
N ASP A 486 11.63 -26.29 1.18
CA ASP A 486 10.92 -25.53 0.16
C ASP A 486 10.48 -26.42 -1.02
N LYS A 487 11.31 -27.40 -1.42
CA LYS A 487 10.95 -28.33 -2.50
C LYS A 487 9.81 -29.26 -2.10
N LEU A 488 9.86 -29.80 -0.88
CA LEU A 488 8.77 -30.62 -0.35
C LEU A 488 7.48 -29.81 -0.26
N VAL A 489 7.54 -28.59 0.32
CA VAL A 489 6.37 -27.72 0.45
C VAL A 489 5.78 -27.42 -0.93
N VAL A 490 6.60 -27.07 -1.92
CA VAL A 490 6.13 -26.81 -3.29
C VAL A 490 5.45 -28.05 -3.89
N SER A 491 6.03 -29.23 -3.76
CA SER A 491 5.42 -30.45 -4.33
C SER A 491 4.09 -30.80 -3.66
N VAL A 492 4.01 -30.63 -2.34
CA VAL A 492 2.78 -30.87 -1.55
C VAL A 492 1.71 -29.83 -1.89
N ASP A 493 2.10 -28.56 -2.08
CA ASP A 493 1.18 -27.51 -2.50
C ASP A 493 0.65 -27.74 -3.93
N GLU A 494 1.50 -28.18 -4.86
CA GLU A 494 1.07 -28.61 -6.20
C GLU A 494 0.05 -29.76 -6.14
N ALA A 495 0.25 -30.74 -5.24
CA ALA A 495 -0.70 -31.81 -5.05
C ALA A 495 -2.02 -31.30 -4.47
N LEU A 496 -1.98 -30.39 -3.49
CA LEU A 496 -3.14 -29.70 -2.95
C LEU A 496 -3.90 -28.92 -4.03
N TYR A 497 -3.17 -28.18 -4.84
CA TYR A 497 -3.73 -27.43 -5.95
C TYR A 497 -4.45 -28.35 -6.98
N LYS A 498 -3.82 -29.48 -7.33
CA LYS A 498 -4.44 -30.50 -8.20
C LYS A 498 -5.69 -31.10 -7.55
N ALA A 499 -5.68 -31.34 -6.23
CA ALA A 499 -6.84 -31.81 -5.50
C ALA A 499 -8.03 -30.85 -5.62
N LYS A 500 -7.77 -29.54 -5.48
CA LYS A 500 -8.76 -28.48 -5.69
C LYS A 500 -9.29 -28.43 -7.12
N GLN A 501 -8.42 -28.56 -8.13
CA GLN A 501 -8.82 -28.57 -9.55
C GLN A 501 -9.65 -29.78 -9.95
N GLN A 502 -9.34 -30.95 -9.40
CA GLN A 502 -10.02 -32.21 -9.74
C GLN A 502 -11.39 -32.38 -9.07
N GLY A 503 -11.92 -31.33 -8.44
CA GLY A 503 -13.26 -31.32 -7.87
C GLY A 503 -13.28 -31.25 -6.35
N LYS A 504 -12.15 -30.91 -5.70
CA LYS A 504 -12.05 -30.69 -4.25
C LYS A 504 -12.34 -31.94 -3.42
N ASN A 505 -12.46 -31.80 -2.10
CA ASN A 505 -12.82 -32.86 -1.16
C ASN A 505 -12.03 -34.15 -1.36
N ARG A 506 -10.71 -34.04 -1.45
CA ARG A 506 -9.80 -35.18 -1.72
C ARG A 506 -8.37 -34.94 -1.28
N ILE A 507 -7.62 -36.02 -1.21
CA ILE A 507 -6.22 -36.01 -0.86
C ILE A 507 -5.43 -36.56 -2.04
N LEU A 508 -4.45 -35.80 -2.52
CA LEU A 508 -3.53 -36.25 -3.55
C LEU A 508 -2.09 -36.34 -2.99
N ARG A 509 -1.34 -37.31 -3.50
CA ARG A 509 0.10 -37.42 -3.22
C ARG A 509 0.90 -36.53 -4.19
N ALA A 510 1.98 -35.94 -3.67
CA ALA A 510 2.97 -35.16 -4.40
C ALA A 510 3.86 -36.06 -5.27
#